data_255b2ee8fd15112dfee62299cc295866
#
_entry.id   255b2ee8fd15112dfee62299cc295866
#
_cell.length_a   1.000
_cell.length_b   1.000
_cell.length_c   1.000
_cell.angle_alpha   90.00
_cell.angle_beta   90.00
_cell.angle_gamma   90.00
#
_symmetry.space_group_name_H-M   'P 1'
#
loop_
_entity.id
_entity.type
_entity.pdbx_description
1 polymer ?
#
loop_
_entity_poly.entity_id
_entity_poly.type
_entity_poly.pdbx_seq_one_letter_code
_entity_poly.pdbx_strand_id
1 'polypeptide(L)'
;MSERSDVVPVPEGEYFEANRFAGLSLLLAVVGLLSLGLCVVGAFVNRHQFSFSWLFAFAFFFTILAGCFFWIIVHHVTDAEWSVVVRRQLENLAMLIPVMAVFFIPVLVFRHHLYEWMNVAPGHDPIHLDSKRAYLNWHFFLVRAIFYFAFFAGAAFLLRRFSVRQDRDGNPAYTLKMRKVAFIALPLFAISLTFGAYDWLLGLDYHWFSTMWGVYIFAGAAGSSMSLLVLVITALRNAGYLKDIVTMEHYHIMGKWMLSFTVFWAYIGFSQYMLIWYANMPEETEYFIRRNTESWNSLSLFLVIGRFFVPFVLLLLRSPKRKAQQLCIIAGWLVFMQAVDIYIVILPALHGVGLHVSIWDLVSLVGMGATLGFFYLRILARTSLFPNRDPRLLESLRTTNLP
;
A
#
# COMPACT_ATOMS: atom_id res chain seq x y z
N MET A 1 -44.98 -11.31 26.28
CA MET A 1 -43.83 -11.87 25.59
C MET A 1 -42.65 -10.98 25.92
N SER A 2 -41.77 -11.45 26.81
CA SER A 2 -40.59 -10.71 27.27
C SER A 2 -39.55 -10.77 26.14
N GLU A 3 -39.27 -9.64 25.49
CA GLU A 3 -38.05 -9.50 24.63
C GLU A 3 -36.86 -9.64 25.60
N ARG A 4 -36.28 -10.82 25.60
CA ARG A 4 -34.89 -10.97 26.06
C ARG A 4 -34.04 -10.20 25.08
N SER A 5 -33.66 -8.98 25.51
CA SER A 5 -32.53 -8.28 24.89
C SER A 5 -31.29 -9.18 25.11
N ASP A 6 -30.94 -9.99 24.10
CA ASP A 6 -29.67 -10.70 24.10
C ASP A 6 -28.55 -9.63 24.11
N VAL A 7 -28.16 -9.25 25.33
CA VAL A 7 -27.01 -8.38 25.55
C VAL A 7 -25.80 -9.19 25.12
N VAL A 8 -25.34 -8.98 23.89
CA VAL A 8 -24.07 -9.56 23.42
C VAL A 8 -22.99 -8.98 24.35
N PRO A 9 -22.31 -9.80 25.12
CA PRO A 9 -21.26 -9.31 26.02
C PRO A 9 -20.18 -8.65 25.18
N VAL A 10 -19.70 -7.48 25.62
CA VAL A 10 -18.57 -6.79 24.99
C VAL A 10 -17.36 -7.70 25.12
N PRO A 11 -16.74 -8.15 24.01
CA PRO A 11 -15.60 -9.05 24.08
C PRO A 11 -14.42 -8.35 24.76
N GLU A 12 -13.72 -9.10 25.62
CA GLU A 12 -12.46 -8.65 26.20
C GLU A 12 -11.38 -8.51 25.10
N GLY A 13 -10.36 -7.70 25.36
CA GLY A 13 -9.26 -7.51 24.41
C GLY A 13 -8.49 -8.81 24.18
N GLU A 14 -8.24 -9.16 22.93
CA GLU A 14 -7.45 -10.32 22.52
C GLU A 14 -6.02 -9.89 22.20
N TYR A 15 -5.02 -10.58 22.73
CA TYR A 15 -3.61 -10.19 22.62
C TYR A 15 -2.80 -11.27 21.91
N PHE A 16 -1.88 -10.82 21.06
CA PHE A 16 -0.98 -11.71 20.33
C PHE A 16 0.12 -12.27 21.22
N GLU A 17 0.27 -13.58 21.24
CA GLU A 17 1.28 -14.30 22.02
C GLU A 17 2.61 -14.33 21.27
N ALA A 18 3.48 -13.35 21.49
CA ALA A 18 4.77 -13.24 20.81
C ALA A 18 5.66 -14.47 20.96
N ASN A 19 5.63 -15.14 22.11
CA ASN A 19 6.44 -16.34 22.39
C ASN A 19 6.08 -17.50 21.49
N ARG A 20 4.80 -17.70 21.16
CA ARG A 20 4.31 -18.72 20.24
C ARG A 20 4.89 -18.57 18.84
N PHE A 21 5.20 -17.36 18.44
CA PHE A 21 5.71 -17.00 17.10
C PHE A 21 7.18 -16.53 17.13
N ALA A 22 7.92 -16.85 18.20
CA ALA A 22 9.32 -16.45 18.33
C ALA A 22 10.19 -17.01 17.19
N GLY A 23 9.96 -18.27 16.76
CA GLY A 23 10.64 -18.87 15.62
C GLY A 23 10.39 -18.13 14.31
N LEU A 24 9.12 -17.75 14.02
CA LEU A 24 8.78 -16.95 12.84
C LEU A 24 9.43 -15.56 12.91
N SER A 25 9.39 -14.92 14.07
CA SER A 25 10.03 -13.61 14.28
C SER A 25 11.53 -13.68 14.04
N LEU A 26 12.20 -14.73 14.54
CA LEU A 26 13.63 -14.94 14.31
C LEU A 26 13.92 -15.21 12.83
N LEU A 27 13.15 -16.07 12.17
CA LEU A 27 13.29 -16.35 10.74
C LEU A 27 13.19 -15.05 9.92
N LEU A 28 12.18 -14.22 10.16
CA LEU A 28 11.99 -12.94 9.46
C LEU A 28 13.15 -11.99 9.74
N ALA A 29 13.66 -11.92 10.96
CA ALA A 29 14.82 -11.11 11.30
C ALA A 29 16.08 -11.57 10.55
N VAL A 30 16.36 -12.88 10.53
CA VAL A 30 17.53 -13.45 9.86
C VAL A 30 17.43 -13.28 8.34
N VAL A 31 16.28 -13.63 7.74
CA VAL A 31 16.06 -13.46 6.30
C VAL A 31 16.15 -11.98 5.90
N GLY A 32 15.53 -11.09 6.69
CA GLY A 32 15.62 -9.64 6.47
C GLY A 32 17.05 -9.15 6.50
N LEU A 33 17.79 -9.50 7.55
CA LEU A 33 19.19 -9.06 7.72
C LEU A 33 20.10 -9.60 6.61
N LEU A 34 20.01 -10.88 6.27
CA LEU A 34 20.81 -11.50 5.21
C LEU A 34 20.50 -10.89 3.85
N SER A 35 19.21 -10.73 3.52
CA SER A 35 18.81 -10.12 2.24
C SER A 35 19.23 -8.64 2.15
N LEU A 36 19.08 -7.86 3.22
CA LEU A 36 19.57 -6.48 3.25
C LEU A 36 21.11 -6.41 3.16
N GLY A 37 21.82 -7.36 3.77
CA GLY A 37 23.28 -7.51 3.61
C GLY A 37 23.66 -7.80 2.15
N LEU A 38 22.93 -8.69 1.47
CA LEU A 38 23.11 -8.91 0.03
C LEU A 38 22.79 -7.67 -0.81
N CYS A 39 21.77 -6.90 -0.43
CA CYS A 39 21.48 -5.61 -1.08
C CYS A 39 22.67 -4.64 -1.02
N VAL A 40 23.42 -4.60 0.09
CA VAL A 40 24.65 -3.81 0.19
C VAL A 40 25.69 -4.29 -0.83
N VAL A 41 25.85 -5.61 -1.02
CA VAL A 41 26.73 -6.16 -2.07
C VAL A 41 26.27 -5.71 -3.46
N GLY A 42 24.95 -5.79 -3.73
CA GLY A 42 24.33 -5.33 -4.98
C GLY A 42 24.62 -3.87 -5.30
N ALA A 43 24.61 -3.03 -4.26
CA ALA A 43 24.92 -1.60 -4.37
C ALA A 43 26.36 -1.32 -4.81
N PHE A 44 27.30 -2.25 -4.61
CA PHE A 44 28.68 -2.13 -5.09
C PHE A 44 28.93 -2.80 -6.43
N VAL A 45 28.26 -3.94 -6.69
CA VAL A 45 28.46 -4.74 -7.90
C VAL A 45 27.75 -4.14 -9.12
N ASN A 46 26.49 -3.72 -8.96
CA ASN A 46 25.70 -3.13 -10.04
C ASN A 46 24.78 -2.04 -9.49
N ARG A 47 25.34 -0.84 -9.32
CA ARG A 47 24.64 0.31 -8.72
C ARG A 47 23.37 0.69 -9.48
N HIS A 48 23.41 0.64 -10.80
CA HIS A 48 22.30 1.06 -11.65
C HIS A 48 21.11 0.11 -11.46
N GLN A 49 21.32 -1.20 -11.67
CA GLN A 49 20.27 -2.20 -11.46
C GLN A 49 19.76 -2.20 -10.02
N PHE A 50 20.68 -2.18 -9.04
CA PHE A 50 20.30 -2.16 -7.63
C PHE A 50 19.39 -0.98 -7.28
N SER A 51 19.67 0.22 -7.80
CA SER A 51 18.88 1.41 -7.52
C SER A 51 17.41 1.24 -7.94
N PHE A 52 17.17 0.70 -9.14
CA PHE A 52 15.83 0.44 -9.66
C PHE A 52 15.14 -0.72 -8.93
N SER A 53 15.87 -1.80 -8.64
CA SER A 53 15.36 -2.93 -7.85
C SER A 53 14.94 -2.51 -6.44
N TRP A 54 15.74 -1.63 -5.83
CA TRP A 54 15.42 -1.07 -4.51
C TRP A 54 14.21 -0.15 -4.54
N LEU A 55 14.12 0.74 -5.53
CA LEU A 55 12.98 1.62 -5.72
C LEU A 55 11.70 0.82 -5.97
N PHE A 56 11.77 -0.26 -6.75
CA PHE A 56 10.66 -1.18 -7.00
C PHE A 56 10.14 -1.77 -5.68
N ALA A 57 11.00 -2.39 -4.88
CA ALA A 57 10.61 -2.96 -3.59
C ALA A 57 10.06 -1.88 -2.64
N PHE A 58 10.72 -0.72 -2.57
CA PHE A 58 10.26 0.42 -1.80
C PHE A 58 8.85 0.88 -2.21
N ALA A 59 8.62 1.14 -3.48
CA ALA A 59 7.34 1.64 -3.99
C ALA A 59 6.22 0.61 -3.78
N PHE A 60 6.51 -0.68 -3.96
CA PHE A 60 5.56 -1.76 -3.68
C PHE A 60 5.07 -1.73 -2.23
N PHE A 61 5.97 -1.76 -1.27
CA PHE A 61 5.57 -1.76 0.15
C PHE A 61 5.00 -0.43 0.59
N PHE A 62 5.58 0.68 0.16
CA PHE A 62 5.10 2.01 0.55
C PHE A 62 3.66 2.24 0.08
N THR A 63 3.32 1.90 -1.16
CA THR A 63 1.96 2.08 -1.69
C THR A 63 0.94 1.26 -0.90
N ILE A 64 1.25 0.01 -0.55
CA ILE A 64 0.37 -0.82 0.27
C ILE A 64 0.16 -0.22 1.67
N LEU A 65 1.23 0.23 2.33
CA LEU A 65 1.15 0.83 3.67
C LEU A 65 0.42 2.18 3.65
N ALA A 66 0.63 3.00 2.62
CA ALA A 66 -0.13 4.22 2.40
C ALA A 66 -1.62 3.91 2.18
N GLY A 67 -1.96 2.85 1.46
CA GLY A 67 -3.32 2.36 1.32
C GLY A 67 -3.93 1.90 2.65
N CYS A 68 -3.17 1.23 3.53
CA CYS A 68 -3.64 0.92 4.88
C CYS A 68 -3.97 2.18 5.67
N PHE A 69 -3.14 3.22 5.56
CA PHE A 69 -3.39 4.50 6.20
C PHE A 69 -4.63 5.20 5.62
N PHE A 70 -4.85 5.14 4.31
CA PHE A 70 -6.07 5.63 3.67
C PHE A 70 -7.33 5.00 4.27
N TRP A 71 -7.35 3.68 4.46
CA TRP A 71 -8.51 3.00 5.04
C TRP A 71 -8.79 3.41 6.49
N ILE A 72 -7.76 3.74 7.27
CA ILE A 72 -7.93 4.29 8.62
C ILE A 72 -8.60 5.67 8.54
N ILE A 73 -8.14 6.53 7.64
CA ILE A 73 -8.73 7.86 7.42
C ILE A 73 -10.21 7.73 7.04
N VAL A 74 -10.50 6.92 6.01
CA VAL A 74 -11.87 6.71 5.53
C VAL A 74 -12.78 6.19 6.64
N HIS A 75 -12.31 5.21 7.43
CA HIS A 75 -13.06 4.70 8.57
C HIS A 75 -13.54 5.83 9.50
N HIS A 76 -12.66 6.76 9.87
CA HIS A 76 -13.00 7.83 10.77
C HIS A 76 -13.79 8.96 10.13
N VAL A 77 -13.57 9.26 8.84
CA VAL A 77 -14.28 10.31 8.10
C VAL A 77 -15.73 9.90 7.82
N THR A 78 -15.93 8.64 7.41
CA THR A 78 -17.27 8.13 7.08
C THR A 78 -18.01 7.55 8.26
N ASP A 79 -17.38 7.52 9.44
CA ASP A 79 -17.94 6.90 10.66
C ASP A 79 -18.31 5.42 10.45
N ALA A 80 -17.45 4.68 9.73
CA ALA A 80 -17.73 3.32 9.32
C ALA A 80 -17.75 2.34 10.49
N GLU A 81 -18.87 1.68 10.71
CA GLU A 81 -19.07 0.74 11.80
C GLU A 81 -18.39 -0.60 11.52
N TRP A 82 -18.60 -1.14 10.32
CA TRP A 82 -18.17 -2.49 9.95
C TRP A 82 -16.68 -2.77 10.16
N SER A 83 -15.83 -1.77 9.99
CA SER A 83 -14.38 -1.94 10.00
C SER A 83 -13.73 -1.84 11.37
N VAL A 84 -14.49 -1.57 12.45
CA VAL A 84 -13.94 -1.45 13.81
C VAL A 84 -13.14 -2.69 14.19
N VAL A 85 -13.67 -3.88 13.96
CA VAL A 85 -13.01 -5.16 14.31
C VAL A 85 -11.71 -5.44 13.54
N VAL A 86 -11.52 -4.87 12.36
CA VAL A 86 -10.33 -5.05 11.52
C VAL A 86 -9.39 -3.84 11.52
N ARG A 87 -9.87 -2.68 11.96
CA ARG A 87 -9.13 -1.39 11.93
C ARG A 87 -7.78 -1.46 12.61
N ARG A 88 -7.66 -2.16 13.74
CA ARG A 88 -6.40 -2.28 14.48
C ARG A 88 -5.28 -2.87 13.61
N GLN A 89 -5.60 -3.78 12.71
CA GLN A 89 -4.60 -4.38 11.83
C GLN A 89 -4.11 -3.38 10.77
N LEU A 90 -5.00 -2.53 10.27
CA LEU A 90 -4.61 -1.39 9.42
C LEU A 90 -3.72 -0.39 10.17
N GLU A 91 -4.08 -0.05 11.43
CA GLU A 91 -3.27 0.81 12.30
C GLU A 91 -1.87 0.22 12.55
N ASN A 92 -1.78 -1.10 12.78
CA ASN A 92 -0.50 -1.78 12.99
C ASN A 92 0.37 -1.78 11.71
N LEU A 93 -0.23 -1.98 10.53
CA LEU A 93 0.46 -1.90 9.25
C LEU A 93 0.93 -0.47 8.94
N ALA A 94 0.08 0.53 9.15
CA ALA A 94 0.46 1.94 8.92
C ALA A 94 1.62 2.40 9.82
N MET A 95 1.78 1.80 11.00
CA MET A 95 2.93 2.06 11.89
C MET A 95 4.28 1.56 11.33
N LEU A 96 4.30 0.87 10.21
CA LEU A 96 5.52 0.49 9.49
C LEU A 96 6.06 1.62 8.58
N ILE A 97 5.28 2.67 8.34
CA ILE A 97 5.70 3.81 7.50
C ILE A 97 7.02 4.46 7.97
N PRO A 98 7.31 4.62 9.28
CA PRO A 98 8.63 5.08 9.71
C PRO A 98 9.80 4.19 9.27
N VAL A 99 9.60 2.87 9.16
CA VAL A 99 10.59 1.94 8.61
C VAL A 99 10.80 2.21 7.12
N MET A 100 9.72 2.53 6.39
CA MET A 100 9.83 2.92 4.97
C MET A 100 10.61 4.23 4.79
N ALA A 101 10.54 5.17 5.74
CA ALA A 101 11.38 6.37 5.70
C ALA A 101 12.89 6.03 5.77
N VAL A 102 13.26 5.01 6.54
CA VAL A 102 14.64 4.49 6.55
C VAL A 102 14.99 3.81 5.22
N PHE A 103 14.07 3.02 4.67
CA PHE A 103 14.25 2.39 3.35
C PHE A 103 14.26 3.37 2.18
N PHE A 104 13.86 4.61 2.39
CA PHE A 104 14.00 5.68 1.40
C PHE A 104 15.43 6.24 1.31
N ILE A 105 16.28 6.04 2.33
CA ILE A 105 17.65 6.55 2.34
C ILE A 105 18.46 6.08 1.12
N PRO A 106 18.47 4.80 0.71
CA PRO A 106 19.15 4.37 -0.51
C PRO A 106 18.64 5.07 -1.78
N VAL A 107 17.34 5.38 -1.87
CA VAL A 107 16.79 6.15 -3.00
C VAL A 107 17.44 7.54 -3.08
N LEU A 108 17.65 8.20 -1.93
CA LEU A 108 18.36 9.48 -1.86
C LEU A 108 19.85 9.36 -2.21
N VAL A 109 20.50 8.29 -1.75
CA VAL A 109 21.94 8.03 -2.01
C VAL A 109 22.17 7.77 -3.50
N PHE A 110 21.35 6.93 -4.11
CA PHE A 110 21.49 6.53 -5.51
C PHE A 110 20.65 7.38 -6.48
N ARG A 111 20.19 8.55 -6.07
CA ARG A 111 19.31 9.43 -6.86
C ARG A 111 19.82 9.74 -8.27
N HIS A 112 21.13 9.90 -8.44
CA HIS A 112 21.76 10.19 -9.73
C HIS A 112 21.71 9.00 -10.71
N HIS A 113 21.50 7.79 -10.20
CA HIS A 113 21.26 6.60 -11.03
C HIS A 113 19.78 6.42 -11.37
N LEU A 114 18.88 6.95 -10.54
CA LEU A 114 17.43 6.85 -10.72
C LEU A 114 16.86 8.00 -11.56
N TYR A 115 17.24 9.23 -11.21
CA TYR A 115 16.60 10.43 -11.76
C TYR A 115 17.55 11.15 -12.71
N GLU A 116 17.32 10.98 -14.00
CA GLU A 116 18.12 11.58 -15.06
C GLU A 116 18.15 13.10 -14.98
N TRP A 117 17.02 13.73 -14.63
CA TRP A 117 16.91 15.19 -14.48
C TRP A 117 17.87 15.80 -13.45
N MET A 118 18.40 15.01 -12.51
CA MET A 118 19.41 15.46 -11.54
C MET A 118 20.81 15.59 -12.16
N ASN A 119 21.02 14.99 -13.32
CA ASN A 119 22.33 14.97 -14.01
C ASN A 119 22.41 16.02 -15.14
N VAL A 120 21.28 16.58 -15.57
CA VAL A 120 21.20 17.55 -16.68
C VAL A 120 21.53 18.96 -16.16
N ALA A 121 22.56 19.57 -16.74
CA ALA A 121 22.96 20.95 -16.39
C ALA A 121 21.90 21.99 -16.84
N PRO A 122 21.82 23.15 -16.15
CA PRO A 122 20.95 24.24 -16.60
C PRO A 122 21.25 24.69 -18.03
N GLY A 123 20.21 24.94 -18.83
CA GLY A 123 20.32 25.37 -20.20
C GLY A 123 20.50 24.26 -21.24
N HIS A 124 20.61 22.98 -20.83
CA HIS A 124 20.78 21.85 -21.76
C HIS A 124 19.43 21.24 -22.19
N ASP A 125 18.36 21.47 -21.46
CA ASP A 125 17.01 21.03 -21.83
C ASP A 125 15.99 22.14 -21.49
N PRO A 126 15.93 23.21 -22.32
CA PRO A 126 15.08 24.36 -22.04
C PRO A 126 13.58 24.05 -22.12
N ILE A 127 13.21 23.05 -22.92
CA ILE A 127 11.79 22.73 -23.19
C ILE A 127 11.21 21.87 -22.05
N HIS A 128 11.88 20.79 -21.69
CA HIS A 128 11.31 19.80 -20.78
C HIS A 128 11.72 19.99 -19.33
N LEU A 129 12.96 20.38 -19.05
CA LEU A 129 13.49 20.46 -17.71
C LEU A 129 13.58 21.87 -17.14
N ASP A 130 14.11 22.84 -17.91
CA ASP A 130 14.36 24.18 -17.36
C ASP A 130 13.07 24.90 -16.94
N SER A 131 11.95 24.66 -17.66
CA SER A 131 10.63 25.13 -17.27
C SER A 131 10.10 24.52 -15.96
N LYS A 132 10.58 23.32 -15.60
CA LYS A 132 10.16 22.57 -14.40
C LYS A 132 11.16 22.66 -13.24
N ARG A 133 12.33 23.34 -13.38
CA ARG A 133 13.38 23.40 -12.35
C ARG A 133 12.95 24.02 -11.03
N ALA A 134 11.92 24.86 -11.03
CA ALA A 134 11.32 25.37 -9.80
C ALA A 134 10.78 24.22 -8.92
N TYR A 135 10.28 23.16 -9.56
CA TYR A 135 9.76 21.96 -8.90
C TYR A 135 10.79 20.83 -8.86
N LEU A 136 11.44 20.51 -9.99
CA LEU A 136 12.46 19.46 -10.14
C LEU A 136 13.83 19.99 -9.75
N ASN A 137 14.08 20.15 -8.46
CA ASN A 137 15.39 20.44 -7.90
C ASN A 137 15.59 19.63 -6.61
N TRP A 138 16.85 19.32 -6.32
CA TRP A 138 17.25 18.46 -5.21
C TRP A 138 16.73 18.94 -3.86
N HIS A 139 16.91 20.21 -3.53
CA HIS A 139 16.55 20.74 -2.22
C HIS A 139 15.03 20.64 -1.99
N PHE A 140 14.26 21.02 -2.99
CA PHE A 140 12.80 20.96 -2.88
C PHE A 140 12.28 19.52 -2.92
N PHE A 141 12.93 18.61 -3.68
CA PHE A 141 12.64 17.18 -3.64
C PHE A 141 12.82 16.60 -2.24
N LEU A 142 13.95 16.93 -1.58
CA LEU A 142 14.25 16.46 -0.23
C LEU A 142 13.25 17.01 0.80
N VAL A 143 12.92 18.31 0.73
CA VAL A 143 11.93 18.94 1.63
C VAL A 143 10.57 18.28 1.49
N ARG A 144 10.12 18.02 0.25
CA ARG A 144 8.86 17.32 -0.01
C ARG A 144 8.89 15.90 0.55
N ALA A 145 9.96 15.14 0.33
CA ALA A 145 10.09 13.78 0.85
C ALA A 145 10.02 13.74 2.39
N ILE A 146 10.71 14.66 3.07
CA ILE A 146 10.61 14.82 4.53
C ILE A 146 9.18 15.13 4.95
N PHE A 147 8.51 16.05 4.26
CA PHE A 147 7.11 16.39 4.55
C PHE A 147 6.18 15.17 4.40
N TYR A 148 6.31 14.39 3.31
CA TYR A 148 5.47 13.21 3.10
C TYR A 148 5.63 12.19 4.23
N PHE A 149 6.86 11.84 4.56
CA PHE A 149 7.10 10.87 5.65
C PHE A 149 6.68 11.42 7.03
N ALA A 150 6.93 12.69 7.31
CA ALA A 150 6.50 13.32 8.55
C ALA A 150 4.96 13.31 8.68
N PHE A 151 4.27 13.63 7.59
CA PHE A 151 2.81 13.58 7.54
C PHE A 151 2.27 12.17 7.71
N PHE A 152 2.69 11.22 6.85
CA PHE A 152 2.20 9.84 6.91
C PHE A 152 2.48 9.18 8.26
N ALA A 153 3.71 9.26 8.74
CA ALA A 153 4.10 8.66 10.01
C ALA A 153 3.45 9.37 11.21
N GLY A 154 3.44 10.69 11.21
CA GLY A 154 2.87 11.49 12.30
C GLY A 154 1.37 11.30 12.44
N ALA A 155 0.61 11.35 11.35
CA ALA A 155 -0.83 11.17 11.38
C ALA A 155 -1.23 9.72 11.72
N ALA A 156 -0.54 8.71 11.16
CA ALA A 156 -0.75 7.31 11.52
C ALA A 156 -0.47 7.06 13.01
N PHE A 157 0.65 7.58 13.54
CA PHE A 157 0.98 7.50 14.96
C PHE A 157 -0.08 8.17 15.84
N LEU A 158 -0.55 9.35 15.47
CA LEU A 158 -1.54 10.11 16.25
C LEU A 158 -2.88 9.38 16.33
N LEU A 159 -3.39 8.86 15.18
CA LEU A 159 -4.62 8.08 15.13
C LEU A 159 -4.50 6.81 15.96
N ARG A 160 -3.41 6.04 15.79
CA ARG A 160 -3.19 4.83 16.59
C ARG A 160 -3.04 5.14 18.09
N ARG A 161 -2.36 6.23 18.45
CA ARG A 161 -2.20 6.64 19.85
C ARG A 161 -3.55 6.90 20.50
N PHE A 162 -4.48 7.57 19.82
CA PHE A 162 -5.82 7.81 20.35
C PHE A 162 -6.64 6.52 20.42
N SER A 163 -6.56 5.67 19.41
CA SER A 163 -7.21 4.36 19.35
C SER A 163 -6.76 3.45 20.52
N VAL A 164 -5.46 3.36 20.80
CA VAL A 164 -4.92 2.57 21.92
C VAL A 164 -5.24 3.18 23.28
N ARG A 165 -5.33 4.51 23.39
CA ARG A 165 -5.77 5.16 24.63
C ARG A 165 -7.23 4.88 24.93
N GLN A 166 -8.07 4.87 23.92
CA GLN A 166 -9.48 4.51 24.04
C GLN A 166 -9.68 3.10 24.60
N ASP A 167 -8.82 2.14 24.26
CA ASP A 167 -8.87 0.78 24.82
C ASP A 167 -8.67 0.73 26.33
N ARG A 168 -8.02 1.75 26.92
CA ARG A 168 -7.74 1.79 28.36
C ARG A 168 -8.89 2.33 29.18
N ASP A 169 -9.46 3.45 28.76
CA ASP A 169 -10.45 4.20 29.51
C ASP A 169 -11.87 4.19 28.92
N GLY A 170 -12.02 3.73 27.66
CA GLY A 170 -13.31 3.69 26.97
C GLY A 170 -13.88 5.06 26.60
N ASN A 171 -13.11 6.15 26.73
CA ASN A 171 -13.62 7.50 26.57
C ASN A 171 -13.97 7.81 25.10
N PRO A 172 -15.25 8.07 24.75
CA PRO A 172 -15.68 8.36 23.38
C PRO A 172 -15.10 9.66 22.82
N ALA A 173 -14.55 10.54 23.65
CA ALA A 173 -13.86 11.73 23.18
C ALA A 173 -12.66 11.43 22.26
N TYR A 174 -12.04 10.24 22.39
CA TYR A 174 -10.99 9.84 21.48
C TYR A 174 -11.51 9.55 20.06
N THR A 175 -12.71 8.99 19.92
CA THR A 175 -13.35 8.83 18.61
C THR A 175 -13.52 10.18 17.90
N LEU A 176 -13.98 11.22 18.62
CA LEU A 176 -14.11 12.57 18.07
C LEU A 176 -12.76 13.19 17.71
N LYS A 177 -11.70 12.93 18.51
CA LYS A 177 -10.34 13.39 18.18
C LYS A 177 -9.81 12.70 16.94
N MET A 178 -9.99 11.37 16.81
CA MET A 178 -9.58 10.62 15.63
C MET A 178 -10.31 11.11 14.38
N ARG A 179 -11.61 11.39 14.49
CA ARG A 179 -12.42 11.96 13.40
C ARG A 179 -11.88 13.33 12.95
N LYS A 180 -11.58 14.24 13.88
CA LYS A 180 -10.99 15.55 13.56
C LYS A 180 -9.64 15.42 12.84
N VAL A 181 -8.77 14.54 13.32
CA VAL A 181 -7.48 14.26 12.68
C VAL A 181 -7.68 13.68 11.27
N ALA A 182 -8.63 12.76 11.10
CA ALA A 182 -8.91 12.13 9.81
C ALA A 182 -9.44 13.13 8.77
N PHE A 183 -10.31 14.08 9.16
CA PHE A 183 -10.78 15.14 8.25
C PHE A 183 -9.65 16.03 7.74
N ILE A 184 -8.66 16.34 8.57
CA ILE A 184 -7.48 17.10 8.15
C ILE A 184 -6.54 16.20 7.33
N ALA A 185 -6.39 14.94 7.73
CA ALA A 185 -5.50 14.01 7.06
C ALA A 185 -5.96 13.62 5.66
N LEU A 186 -7.26 13.62 5.36
CA LEU A 186 -7.77 13.18 4.05
C LEU A 186 -7.26 14.03 2.88
N PRO A 187 -7.40 15.37 2.85
CA PRO A 187 -6.84 16.19 1.78
C PRO A 187 -5.31 16.15 1.76
N LEU A 188 -4.66 16.13 2.91
CA LEU A 188 -3.20 16.03 2.98
C LEU A 188 -2.70 14.68 2.45
N PHE A 189 -3.44 13.60 2.67
CA PHE A 189 -3.17 12.30 2.09
C PHE A 189 -3.22 12.33 0.57
N ALA A 190 -4.30 12.89 0.00
CA ALA A 190 -4.48 13.00 -1.44
C ALA A 190 -3.32 13.78 -2.09
N ILE A 191 -2.95 14.93 -1.50
CA ILE A 191 -1.83 15.75 -1.96
C ILE A 191 -0.50 14.99 -1.81
N SER A 192 -0.21 14.45 -0.62
CA SER A 192 1.08 13.82 -0.34
C SER A 192 1.31 12.55 -1.16
N LEU A 193 0.27 11.73 -1.37
CA LEU A 193 0.39 10.53 -2.19
C LEU A 193 0.55 10.88 -3.67
N THR A 194 -0.21 11.86 -4.17
CA THR A 194 -0.12 12.31 -5.57
C THR A 194 1.26 12.89 -5.88
N PHE A 195 1.73 13.83 -5.07
CA PHE A 195 3.04 14.44 -5.30
C PHE A 195 4.19 13.48 -4.99
N GLY A 196 4.04 12.57 -4.02
CA GLY A 196 4.99 11.47 -3.82
C GLY A 196 5.09 10.54 -5.02
N ALA A 197 3.96 10.22 -5.66
CA ALA A 197 3.94 9.43 -6.90
C ALA A 197 4.59 10.19 -8.07
N TYR A 198 4.44 11.53 -8.14
CA TYR A 198 5.13 12.34 -9.14
C TYR A 198 6.64 12.37 -8.88
N ASP A 199 7.06 12.61 -7.66
CA ASP A 199 8.48 12.73 -7.32
C ASP A 199 9.25 11.42 -7.50
N TRP A 200 8.68 10.31 -7.04
CA TRP A 200 9.42 9.04 -6.91
C TRP A 200 9.23 8.12 -8.11
N LEU A 201 8.10 8.18 -8.80
CA LEU A 201 7.76 7.27 -9.89
C LEU A 201 7.70 7.98 -11.24
N LEU A 202 6.94 9.08 -11.34
CA LEU A 202 6.88 9.84 -12.59
C LEU A 202 8.19 10.56 -12.89
N GLY A 203 8.92 10.98 -11.86
CA GLY A 203 10.23 11.61 -11.98
C GLY A 203 11.32 10.73 -12.61
N LEU A 204 11.09 9.41 -12.79
CA LEU A 204 11.95 8.53 -13.57
C LEU A 204 11.94 8.88 -15.06
N ASP A 205 10.83 9.44 -15.55
CA ASP A 205 10.65 9.92 -16.91
C ASP A 205 10.14 11.36 -16.87
N TYR A 206 11.05 12.33 -16.73
CA TYR A 206 10.68 13.74 -16.55
C TYR A 206 10.15 14.40 -17.84
N HIS A 207 10.29 13.74 -18.99
CA HIS A 207 9.72 14.19 -20.26
C HIS A 207 8.21 13.99 -20.29
N TRP A 208 7.73 12.92 -19.70
CA TRP A 208 6.33 12.56 -19.65
C TRP A 208 5.60 13.14 -18.43
N PHE A 209 4.30 13.38 -18.56
CA PHE A 209 3.45 13.81 -17.45
C PHE A 209 2.03 13.27 -17.59
N SER A 210 1.37 13.06 -16.45
CA SER A 210 -0.06 12.73 -16.39
C SER A 210 -0.65 13.22 -15.08
N THR A 211 -1.71 14.00 -15.17
CA THR A 211 -2.45 14.51 -14.00
C THR A 211 -3.15 13.38 -13.23
N MET A 212 -3.50 12.29 -13.91
CA MET A 212 -4.17 11.12 -13.32
C MET A 212 -3.20 10.12 -12.67
N TRP A 213 -1.89 10.37 -12.74
CA TRP A 213 -0.87 9.46 -12.23
C TRP A 213 -1.02 9.16 -10.72
N GLY A 214 -1.22 10.20 -9.91
CA GLY A 214 -1.45 10.05 -8.48
C GLY A 214 -2.70 9.23 -8.17
N VAL A 215 -3.78 9.38 -8.97
CA VAL A 215 -5.02 8.61 -8.81
C VAL A 215 -4.82 7.15 -9.22
N TYR A 216 -4.01 6.88 -10.25
CA TYR A 216 -3.65 5.53 -10.66
C TYR A 216 -2.90 4.79 -9.54
N ILE A 217 -1.87 5.41 -8.98
CA ILE A 217 -1.10 4.85 -7.86
C ILE A 217 -1.99 4.67 -6.61
N PHE A 218 -2.87 5.63 -6.33
CA PHE A 218 -3.85 5.53 -5.24
C PHE A 218 -4.80 4.34 -5.41
N ALA A 219 -5.34 4.14 -6.61
CA ALA A 219 -6.25 3.02 -6.87
C ALA A 219 -5.58 1.66 -6.60
N GLY A 220 -4.32 1.54 -7.05
CA GLY A 220 -3.49 0.38 -6.75
C GLY A 220 -3.21 0.19 -5.26
N ALA A 221 -2.86 1.27 -4.56
CA ALA A 221 -2.58 1.29 -3.12
C ALA A 221 -3.79 0.85 -2.29
N ALA A 222 -4.97 1.42 -2.56
CA ALA A 222 -6.18 1.12 -1.81
C ALA A 222 -6.68 -0.32 -2.04
N GLY A 223 -6.61 -0.83 -3.27
CA GLY A 223 -6.99 -2.21 -3.58
C GLY A 223 -6.05 -3.25 -2.97
N SER A 224 -4.74 -3.03 -3.11
CA SER A 224 -3.72 -3.97 -2.59
C SER A 224 -3.65 -3.96 -1.07
N SER A 225 -3.86 -2.84 -0.40
CA SER A 225 -3.91 -2.77 1.06
C SER A 225 -5.13 -3.48 1.65
N MET A 226 -6.30 -3.39 1.01
CA MET A 226 -7.48 -4.18 1.40
C MET A 226 -7.21 -5.68 1.21
N SER A 227 -6.52 -6.05 0.14
CA SER A 227 -6.10 -7.43 -0.11
C SER A 227 -5.10 -7.91 0.96
N LEU A 228 -4.10 -7.09 1.33
CA LEU A 228 -3.20 -7.41 2.43
C LEU A 228 -3.94 -7.56 3.77
N LEU A 229 -4.94 -6.72 4.03
CA LEU A 229 -5.77 -6.86 5.24
C LEU A 229 -6.47 -8.21 5.30
N VAL A 230 -7.05 -8.69 4.18
CA VAL A 230 -7.66 -10.03 4.10
C VAL A 230 -6.64 -11.12 4.42
N LEU A 231 -5.42 -11.03 3.87
CA LEU A 231 -4.35 -11.99 4.15
C LEU A 231 -3.98 -12.01 5.65
N VAL A 232 -3.78 -10.84 6.24
CA VAL A 232 -3.42 -10.69 7.66
C VAL A 232 -4.53 -11.21 8.56
N ILE A 233 -5.77 -10.83 8.34
CA ILE A 233 -6.92 -11.30 9.14
C ILE A 233 -7.06 -12.82 9.01
N THR A 234 -6.91 -13.37 7.81
CA THR A 234 -7.00 -14.83 7.58
C THR A 234 -5.86 -15.56 8.30
N ALA A 235 -4.65 -15.03 8.26
CA ALA A 235 -3.50 -15.59 8.97
C ALA A 235 -3.73 -15.59 10.50
N LEU A 236 -4.24 -14.49 11.07
CA LEU A 236 -4.56 -14.41 12.49
C LEU A 236 -5.68 -15.38 12.87
N ARG A 237 -6.72 -15.52 12.05
CA ARG A 237 -7.80 -16.49 12.30
C ARG A 237 -7.31 -17.93 12.25
N ASN A 238 -6.44 -18.26 11.31
CA ASN A 238 -5.83 -19.60 11.22
C ASN A 238 -4.91 -19.89 12.41
N ALA A 239 -4.29 -18.85 12.97
CA ALA A 239 -3.48 -18.94 14.20
C ALA A 239 -4.33 -19.06 15.48
N GLY A 240 -5.64 -18.92 15.38
CA GLY A 240 -6.58 -19.06 16.49
C GLY A 240 -7.18 -17.76 17.01
N TYR A 241 -6.70 -16.60 16.54
CA TYR A 241 -7.15 -15.27 16.96
C TYR A 241 -8.35 -14.78 16.14
N LEU A 242 -9.09 -13.82 16.66
CA LEU A 242 -10.19 -13.10 15.98
C LEU A 242 -11.32 -13.99 15.43
N LYS A 243 -11.45 -15.25 15.92
CA LYS A 243 -12.43 -16.20 15.36
C LYS A 243 -13.87 -15.77 15.61
N ASP A 244 -14.14 -15.23 16.79
CA ASP A 244 -15.48 -14.80 17.21
C ASP A 244 -15.72 -13.30 16.94
N ILE A 245 -14.67 -12.57 16.50
CA ILE A 245 -14.72 -11.14 16.25
C ILE A 245 -14.94 -10.84 14.78
N VAL A 246 -14.18 -11.49 13.88
CA VAL A 246 -14.30 -11.26 12.43
C VAL A 246 -15.15 -12.34 11.79
N THR A 247 -16.34 -11.95 11.32
CA THR A 247 -17.32 -12.83 10.69
C THR A 247 -17.15 -12.93 9.16
N MET A 248 -17.90 -13.82 8.53
CA MET A 248 -17.94 -13.90 7.05
C MET A 248 -18.51 -12.65 6.40
N GLU A 249 -19.31 -11.88 7.12
CA GLU A 249 -19.86 -10.62 6.59
C GLU A 249 -18.77 -9.54 6.46
N HIS A 250 -17.80 -9.51 7.36
CA HIS A 250 -16.62 -8.65 7.24
C HIS A 250 -15.78 -9.03 6.01
N TYR A 251 -15.58 -10.33 5.75
CA TYR A 251 -14.91 -10.80 4.53
C TYR A 251 -15.66 -10.38 3.28
N HIS A 252 -17.00 -10.48 3.30
CA HIS A 252 -17.82 -10.05 2.19
C HIS A 252 -17.66 -8.55 1.89
N ILE A 253 -17.63 -7.70 2.92
CA ILE A 253 -17.42 -6.26 2.76
C ILE A 253 -16.00 -5.97 2.21
N MET A 254 -14.97 -6.59 2.80
CA MET A 254 -13.60 -6.45 2.28
C MET A 254 -13.51 -6.89 0.81
N GLY A 255 -14.16 -7.99 0.43
CA GLY A 255 -14.25 -8.46 -0.95
C GLY A 255 -14.99 -7.50 -1.89
N LYS A 256 -16.01 -6.77 -1.40
CA LYS A 256 -16.67 -5.71 -2.17
C LYS A 256 -15.72 -4.53 -2.44
N TRP A 257 -14.94 -4.13 -1.43
CA TRP A 257 -13.93 -3.09 -1.61
C TRP A 257 -12.80 -3.51 -2.55
N MET A 258 -12.35 -4.77 -2.47
CA MET A 258 -11.39 -5.31 -3.45
C MET A 258 -11.95 -5.22 -4.88
N LEU A 259 -13.21 -5.59 -5.11
CA LEU A 259 -13.86 -5.46 -6.41
C LEU A 259 -13.92 -3.99 -6.86
N SER A 260 -14.37 -3.10 -5.98
CA SER A 260 -14.50 -1.67 -6.30
C SER A 260 -13.18 -1.05 -6.74
N PHE A 261 -12.09 -1.35 -6.03
CA PHE A 261 -10.77 -0.83 -6.39
C PHE A 261 -10.11 -1.57 -7.56
N THR A 262 -10.48 -2.82 -7.82
CA THR A 262 -10.11 -3.51 -9.08
C THR A 262 -10.71 -2.79 -10.29
N VAL A 263 -11.99 -2.45 -10.23
CA VAL A 263 -12.68 -1.69 -11.29
C VAL A 263 -12.12 -0.27 -11.39
N PHE A 264 -11.93 0.41 -10.28
CA PHE A 264 -11.41 1.78 -10.26
C PHE A 264 -10.00 1.87 -10.83
N TRP A 265 -9.10 0.94 -10.46
CA TRP A 265 -7.77 0.87 -11.04
C TRP A 265 -7.80 0.67 -12.56
N ALA A 266 -8.62 -0.27 -13.03
CA ALA A 266 -8.76 -0.54 -14.46
C ALA A 266 -9.36 0.66 -15.21
N TYR A 267 -10.36 1.32 -14.63
CA TYR A 267 -10.95 2.52 -15.21
C TYR A 267 -9.92 3.65 -15.38
N ILE A 268 -9.16 3.95 -14.34
CA ILE A 268 -8.14 5.02 -14.40
C ILE A 268 -7.01 4.65 -15.37
N GLY A 269 -6.51 3.41 -15.32
CA GLY A 269 -5.46 2.94 -16.23
C GLY A 269 -5.91 2.95 -17.69
N PHE A 270 -7.10 2.42 -17.96
CA PHE A 270 -7.67 2.40 -19.31
C PHE A 270 -7.99 3.81 -19.83
N SER A 271 -8.60 4.68 -19.01
CA SER A 271 -8.94 6.04 -19.42
C SER A 271 -7.70 6.83 -19.82
N GLN A 272 -6.63 6.72 -19.03
CA GLN A 272 -5.35 7.36 -19.30
C GLN A 272 -4.73 6.85 -20.61
N TYR A 273 -4.68 5.51 -20.80
CA TYR A 273 -4.20 4.91 -22.04
C TYR A 273 -5.03 5.33 -23.25
N MET A 274 -6.36 5.25 -23.17
CA MET A 274 -7.28 5.56 -24.26
C MET A 274 -7.16 7.03 -24.70
N LEU A 275 -7.11 7.97 -23.75
CA LEU A 275 -7.01 9.40 -24.06
C LEU A 275 -5.69 9.72 -24.78
N ILE A 276 -4.57 9.18 -24.30
CA ILE A 276 -3.25 9.39 -24.90
C ILE A 276 -3.17 8.71 -26.26
N TRP A 277 -3.70 7.48 -26.40
CA TRP A 277 -3.76 6.78 -27.68
C TRP A 277 -4.63 7.53 -28.71
N TYR A 278 -5.79 8.04 -28.27
CA TYR A 278 -6.72 8.78 -29.14
C TYR A 278 -6.11 10.13 -29.61
N ALA A 279 -5.50 10.88 -28.70
CA ALA A 279 -4.85 12.15 -29.01
C ALA A 279 -3.61 11.96 -29.90
N ASN A 280 -2.92 10.85 -29.76
CA ASN A 280 -1.73 10.45 -30.52
C ASN A 280 -0.65 11.56 -30.59
N MET A 281 -0.44 12.27 -29.48
CA MET A 281 0.61 13.29 -29.36
C MET A 281 1.95 12.59 -29.09
N PRO A 282 3.00 12.82 -29.88
CA PRO A 282 4.28 12.11 -29.75
C PRO A 282 4.88 12.21 -28.33
N GLU A 283 4.80 13.38 -27.69
CA GLU A 283 5.33 13.65 -26.36
C GLU A 283 4.62 12.83 -25.26
N GLU A 284 3.36 12.47 -25.48
CA GLU A 284 2.57 11.71 -24.51
C GLU A 284 2.61 10.19 -24.76
N THR A 285 2.75 9.78 -26.02
CA THR A 285 2.72 8.35 -26.40
C THR A 285 3.99 7.60 -26.02
N GLU A 286 5.13 8.27 -25.88
CA GLU A 286 6.44 7.67 -25.60
C GLU A 286 6.43 6.75 -24.39
N TYR A 287 5.76 7.13 -23.31
CA TYR A 287 5.62 6.32 -22.09
C TYR A 287 5.01 4.95 -22.36
N PHE A 288 3.96 4.89 -23.18
CA PHE A 288 3.28 3.64 -23.54
C PHE A 288 4.04 2.85 -24.60
N ILE A 289 4.70 3.52 -25.53
CA ILE A 289 5.53 2.86 -26.55
C ILE A 289 6.65 2.04 -25.91
N ARG A 290 7.37 2.60 -24.93
CA ARG A 290 8.40 1.87 -24.18
C ARG A 290 7.85 0.61 -23.49
N ARG A 291 6.61 0.63 -23.00
CA ARG A 291 5.94 -0.49 -22.33
C ARG A 291 5.22 -1.43 -23.28
N ASN A 292 5.26 -1.15 -24.58
CA ASN A 292 4.64 -1.94 -25.63
C ASN A 292 5.71 -2.62 -26.55
N THR A 293 6.96 -2.69 -26.11
CA THR A 293 8.04 -3.33 -26.82
C THR A 293 8.21 -4.78 -26.37
N GLU A 294 8.42 -5.72 -27.30
CA GLU A 294 8.77 -7.13 -27.04
C GLU A 294 8.05 -7.76 -25.84
N SER A 295 8.80 -8.25 -24.85
CA SER A 295 8.26 -8.93 -23.66
C SER A 295 7.56 -7.99 -22.67
N TRP A 296 7.79 -6.66 -22.73
CA TRP A 296 7.02 -5.68 -21.96
C TRP A 296 5.55 -5.68 -22.37
N ASN A 297 5.25 -5.83 -23.67
CA ASN A 297 3.88 -5.95 -24.15
C ASN A 297 3.16 -7.17 -23.54
N SER A 298 3.85 -8.32 -23.53
CA SER A 298 3.30 -9.55 -22.94
C SER A 298 3.02 -9.39 -21.44
N LEU A 299 3.93 -8.72 -20.69
CA LEU A 299 3.74 -8.45 -19.27
C LEU A 299 2.62 -7.44 -19.04
N SER A 300 2.48 -6.41 -19.88
CA SER A 300 1.38 -5.44 -19.81
C SER A 300 0.03 -6.11 -20.07
N LEU A 301 -0.06 -7.02 -21.06
CA LEU A 301 -1.26 -7.81 -21.32
C LEU A 301 -1.57 -8.74 -20.13
N PHE A 302 -0.55 -9.41 -19.58
CA PHE A 302 -0.70 -10.22 -18.37
C PHE A 302 -1.21 -9.40 -17.19
N LEU A 303 -0.73 -8.16 -17.01
CA LEU A 303 -1.22 -7.25 -15.98
C LEU A 303 -2.71 -6.94 -16.17
N VAL A 304 -3.14 -6.58 -17.38
CA VAL A 304 -4.56 -6.25 -17.65
C VAL A 304 -5.46 -7.46 -17.36
N ILE A 305 -5.09 -8.63 -17.85
CA ILE A 305 -5.87 -9.85 -17.63
C ILE A 305 -5.84 -10.27 -16.16
N GLY A 306 -4.66 -10.33 -15.56
CA GLY A 306 -4.46 -10.84 -14.20
C GLY A 306 -4.94 -9.91 -13.11
N ARG A 307 -4.85 -8.59 -13.30
CA ARG A 307 -5.23 -7.62 -12.29
C ARG A 307 -6.68 -7.15 -12.41
N PHE A 308 -7.25 -7.17 -13.61
CA PHE A 308 -8.62 -6.75 -13.82
C PHE A 308 -9.53 -7.92 -14.15
N PHE A 309 -9.41 -8.56 -15.33
CA PHE A 309 -10.41 -9.52 -15.80
C PHE A 309 -10.60 -10.71 -14.86
N VAL A 310 -9.53 -11.35 -14.42
CA VAL A 310 -9.61 -12.52 -13.54
C VAL A 310 -10.24 -12.17 -12.18
N PRO A 311 -9.72 -11.21 -11.40
CA PRO A 311 -10.33 -10.89 -10.10
C PRO A 311 -11.71 -10.23 -10.25
N PHE A 312 -11.99 -9.48 -11.32
CA PHE A 312 -13.30 -8.91 -11.58
C PHE A 312 -14.36 -10.01 -11.65
N VAL A 313 -14.16 -11.02 -12.50
CA VAL A 313 -15.13 -12.13 -12.66
C VAL A 313 -15.28 -12.90 -11.34
N LEU A 314 -14.18 -13.21 -10.66
CA LEU A 314 -14.22 -13.96 -9.40
C LEU A 314 -14.89 -13.17 -8.26
N LEU A 315 -14.64 -11.86 -8.18
CA LEU A 315 -15.20 -11.00 -7.12
C LEU A 315 -16.62 -10.52 -7.43
N LEU A 316 -17.13 -10.64 -8.66
CA LEU A 316 -18.56 -10.45 -8.94
C LEU A 316 -19.40 -11.50 -8.21
N LEU A 317 -18.93 -12.73 -8.16
CA LEU A 317 -19.62 -13.81 -7.48
C LEU A 317 -19.67 -13.58 -5.96
N ARG A 318 -20.83 -13.82 -5.34
CA ARG A 318 -21.01 -13.69 -3.88
C ARG A 318 -20.23 -14.75 -3.10
N SER A 319 -20.20 -15.98 -3.62
CA SER A 319 -19.62 -17.13 -2.92
C SER A 319 -18.13 -16.98 -2.57
N PRO A 320 -17.22 -16.55 -3.47
CA PRO A 320 -15.81 -16.35 -3.12
C PRO A 320 -15.60 -15.31 -2.03
N LYS A 321 -16.40 -14.25 -2.02
CA LYS A 321 -16.31 -13.16 -1.02
C LYS A 321 -16.74 -13.61 0.39
N ARG A 322 -17.55 -14.66 0.52
CA ARG A 322 -18.03 -15.22 1.80
C ARG A 322 -17.21 -16.42 2.29
N LYS A 323 -16.22 -16.88 1.52
CA LYS A 323 -15.33 -17.98 1.90
C LYS A 323 -13.92 -17.42 2.14
N ALA A 324 -13.52 -17.35 3.40
CA ALA A 324 -12.24 -16.75 3.80
C ALA A 324 -11.04 -17.28 2.98
N GLN A 325 -10.96 -18.59 2.75
CA GLN A 325 -9.87 -19.20 1.97
C GLN A 325 -9.88 -18.77 0.50
N GLN A 326 -11.06 -18.75 -0.14
CA GLN A 326 -11.16 -18.33 -1.54
C GLN A 326 -10.82 -16.84 -1.70
N LEU A 327 -11.33 -15.99 -0.81
CA LEU A 327 -10.99 -14.58 -0.82
C LEU A 327 -9.50 -14.35 -0.54
N CYS A 328 -8.89 -15.15 0.34
CA CYS A 328 -7.47 -15.10 0.65
C CYS A 328 -6.60 -15.42 -0.59
N ILE A 329 -6.99 -16.39 -1.42
CA ILE A 329 -6.29 -16.70 -2.67
C ILE A 329 -6.37 -15.53 -3.65
N ILE A 330 -7.57 -14.95 -3.82
CA ILE A 330 -7.77 -13.78 -4.69
C ILE A 330 -6.98 -12.57 -4.14
N ALA A 331 -6.95 -12.38 -2.83
CA ALA A 331 -6.19 -11.31 -2.18
C ALA A 331 -4.67 -11.47 -2.39
N GLY A 332 -4.14 -12.68 -2.24
CA GLY A 332 -2.74 -12.99 -2.54
C GLY A 332 -2.39 -12.71 -4.00
N TRP A 333 -3.29 -13.10 -4.91
CA TRP A 333 -3.15 -12.79 -6.34
C TRP A 333 -3.12 -11.29 -6.61
N LEU A 334 -4.02 -10.50 -6.02
CA LEU A 334 -4.05 -9.04 -6.20
C LEU A 334 -2.82 -8.34 -5.62
N VAL A 335 -2.27 -8.82 -4.49
CA VAL A 335 -1.00 -8.32 -3.94
C VAL A 335 0.16 -8.65 -4.89
N PHE A 336 0.19 -9.85 -5.47
CA PHE A 336 1.17 -10.20 -6.50
C PHE A 336 1.03 -9.31 -7.74
N MET A 337 -0.20 -9.08 -8.23
CA MET A 337 -0.44 -8.18 -9.36
C MET A 337 -0.05 -6.72 -9.06
N GLN A 338 -0.12 -6.27 -7.80
CA GLN A 338 0.43 -4.98 -7.40
C GLN A 338 1.95 -4.92 -7.60
N ALA A 339 2.67 -6.01 -7.29
CA ALA A 339 4.10 -6.05 -7.55
C ALA A 339 4.40 -5.99 -9.06
N VAL A 340 3.65 -6.73 -9.88
CA VAL A 340 3.78 -6.68 -11.36
C VAL A 340 3.50 -5.28 -11.89
N ASP A 341 2.48 -4.60 -11.38
CA ASP A 341 2.13 -3.23 -11.79
C ASP A 341 3.27 -2.23 -11.48
N ILE A 342 3.75 -2.23 -10.24
CA ILE A 342 4.87 -1.36 -9.83
C ILE A 342 6.15 -1.70 -10.61
N TYR A 343 6.34 -2.96 -10.96
CA TYR A 343 7.46 -3.41 -11.79
C TYR A 343 7.39 -2.78 -13.20
N ILE A 344 6.23 -2.82 -13.85
CA ILE A 344 5.97 -2.19 -15.17
C ILE A 344 6.08 -0.66 -15.09
N VAL A 345 5.75 -0.07 -13.96
CA VAL A 345 5.91 1.38 -13.74
C VAL A 345 7.38 1.79 -13.73
N ILE A 346 8.27 1.00 -13.10
CA ILE A 346 9.63 1.42 -12.77
C ILE A 346 10.68 0.86 -13.73
N LEU A 347 10.67 -0.44 -13.99
CA LEU A 347 11.79 -1.11 -14.66
C LEU A 347 11.97 -0.78 -16.17
N PRO A 348 10.92 -0.40 -16.92
CA PRO A 348 11.11 0.05 -18.32
C PRO A 348 11.96 1.33 -18.45
N ALA A 349 12.10 2.12 -17.38
CA ALA A 349 13.02 3.26 -17.39
C ALA A 349 14.50 2.82 -17.37
N LEU A 350 14.80 1.62 -16.82
CA LEU A 350 16.13 1.01 -16.85
C LEU A 350 16.34 0.14 -18.09
N HIS A 351 15.37 -0.71 -18.40
CA HIS A 351 15.41 -1.68 -19.51
C HIS A 351 14.40 -1.27 -20.58
N GLY A 352 14.80 -0.35 -21.47
CA GLY A 352 13.91 0.20 -22.51
C GLY A 352 13.41 -0.85 -23.52
N VAL A 353 14.15 -1.94 -23.74
CA VAL A 353 13.78 -3.02 -24.65
C VAL A 353 13.83 -4.35 -23.92
N GLY A 354 12.67 -5.00 -23.78
CA GLY A 354 12.54 -6.34 -23.21
C GLY A 354 12.61 -6.43 -21.69
N LEU A 355 11.85 -7.37 -21.14
CA LEU A 355 11.80 -7.69 -19.71
C LEU A 355 13.10 -8.36 -19.26
N HIS A 356 13.76 -7.79 -18.28
CA HIS A 356 14.93 -8.37 -17.64
C HIS A 356 14.73 -8.42 -16.13
N VAL A 357 14.53 -9.62 -15.60
CA VAL A 357 14.38 -9.84 -14.15
C VAL A 357 15.74 -10.06 -13.52
N SER A 358 16.09 -9.22 -12.56
CA SER A 358 17.35 -9.31 -11.81
C SER A 358 17.16 -10.01 -10.47
N ILE A 359 18.20 -10.69 -9.99
CA ILE A 359 18.22 -11.25 -8.64
C ILE A 359 18.03 -10.14 -7.58
N TRP A 360 18.49 -8.94 -7.87
CA TRP A 360 18.36 -7.78 -6.96
C TRP A 360 16.92 -7.35 -6.76
N ASP A 361 16.03 -7.58 -7.73
CA ASP A 361 14.59 -7.33 -7.61
C ASP A 361 13.99 -8.20 -6.50
N LEU A 362 14.31 -9.50 -6.52
CA LEU A 362 13.84 -10.46 -5.54
C LEU A 362 14.46 -10.22 -4.16
N VAL A 363 15.79 -10.01 -4.12
CA VAL A 363 16.52 -9.81 -2.85
C VAL A 363 16.05 -8.56 -2.13
N SER A 364 15.82 -7.45 -2.85
CA SER A 364 15.28 -6.21 -2.28
C SER A 364 13.86 -6.40 -1.76
N LEU A 365 13.00 -7.09 -2.54
CA LEU A 365 11.62 -7.37 -2.14
C LEU A 365 11.56 -8.25 -0.88
N VAL A 366 12.33 -9.33 -0.84
CA VAL A 366 12.40 -10.26 0.30
C VAL A 366 12.98 -9.57 1.53
N GLY A 367 14.07 -8.80 1.37
CA GLY A 367 14.73 -8.10 2.47
C GLY A 367 13.82 -7.08 3.14
N MET A 368 13.17 -6.23 2.36
CA MET A 368 12.19 -5.26 2.89
C MET A 368 10.98 -5.97 3.50
N GLY A 369 10.40 -6.94 2.79
CA GLY A 369 9.22 -7.66 3.24
C GLY A 369 9.43 -8.42 4.56
N ALA A 370 10.55 -9.14 4.69
CA ALA A 370 10.90 -9.85 5.92
C ALA A 370 11.14 -8.87 7.09
N THR A 371 11.82 -7.76 6.84
CA THR A 371 12.04 -6.73 7.86
C THR A 371 10.72 -6.09 8.30
N LEU A 372 9.84 -5.74 7.38
CA LEU A 372 8.50 -5.21 7.70
C LEU A 372 7.67 -6.24 8.46
N GLY A 373 7.71 -7.50 8.06
CA GLY A 373 7.05 -8.60 8.77
C GLY A 373 7.54 -8.78 10.19
N PHE A 374 8.85 -8.70 10.41
CA PHE A 374 9.44 -8.71 11.75
C PHE A 374 8.93 -7.57 12.64
N PHE A 375 8.96 -6.33 12.12
CA PHE A 375 8.46 -5.18 12.88
C PHE A 375 6.94 -5.26 13.09
N TYR A 376 6.19 -5.77 12.12
CA TYR A 376 4.75 -6.00 12.27
C TYR A 376 4.43 -6.93 13.44
N LEU A 377 5.11 -8.08 13.56
CA LEU A 377 4.92 -8.99 14.68
C LEU A 377 5.25 -8.33 16.04
N ARG A 378 6.26 -7.46 16.08
CA ARG A 378 6.61 -6.68 17.29
C ARG A 378 5.54 -5.65 17.66
N ILE A 379 4.94 -5.02 16.67
CA ILE A 379 3.85 -4.04 16.87
C ILE A 379 2.58 -4.77 17.33
N LEU A 380 2.28 -5.91 16.72
CA LEU A 380 1.12 -6.74 16.99
C LEU A 380 1.04 -7.17 18.47
N ALA A 381 2.19 -7.51 19.06
CA ALA A 381 2.30 -7.97 20.45
C ALA A 381 2.10 -6.87 21.51
N ARG A 382 1.99 -5.59 21.11
CA ARG A 382 1.96 -4.47 22.07
C ARG A 382 0.57 -4.04 22.48
N THR A 383 -0.46 -4.42 21.75
CA THR A 383 -1.83 -3.93 21.96
C THR A 383 -2.84 -5.02 21.61
N SER A 384 -4.09 -4.84 22.05
CA SER A 384 -5.18 -5.72 21.60
C SER A 384 -5.28 -5.78 20.09
N LEU A 385 -5.65 -6.94 19.55
CA LEU A 385 -5.78 -7.23 18.13
C LEU A 385 -6.95 -6.48 17.45
N PHE A 386 -7.88 -5.96 18.23
CA PHE A 386 -8.99 -5.10 17.79
C PHE A 386 -9.24 -4.00 18.82
N PRO A 387 -9.87 -2.87 18.46
CA PRO A 387 -10.29 -1.84 19.41
C PRO A 387 -11.42 -2.34 20.30
N ASN A 388 -11.07 -2.79 21.52
CA ASN A 388 -12.03 -3.45 22.42
C ASN A 388 -12.97 -2.51 23.18
N ARG A 389 -12.68 -1.20 23.21
CA ARG A 389 -13.54 -0.18 23.84
C ARG A 389 -13.97 0.92 22.87
N ASP A 390 -14.02 0.62 21.58
CA ASP A 390 -14.65 1.53 20.61
C ASP A 390 -16.16 1.51 20.84
N PRO A 391 -16.84 2.67 20.93
CA PRO A 391 -18.30 2.74 21.13
C PRO A 391 -19.11 1.97 20.08
N ARG A 392 -18.58 1.79 18.86
CA ARG A 392 -19.23 1.10 17.74
C ARG A 392 -18.87 -0.37 17.62
N LEU A 393 -18.13 -0.94 18.58
CA LEU A 393 -17.71 -2.33 18.51
C LEU A 393 -18.90 -3.28 18.41
N LEU A 394 -19.95 -3.06 19.18
CA LEU A 394 -21.15 -3.91 19.15
C LEU A 394 -21.88 -3.85 17.81
N GLU A 395 -21.92 -2.68 17.17
CA GLU A 395 -22.47 -2.50 15.83
C GLU A 395 -21.65 -3.26 14.79
N SER A 396 -20.33 -3.18 14.90
CA SER A 396 -19.40 -3.94 14.05
C SER A 396 -19.63 -5.45 14.16
N LEU A 397 -19.76 -5.98 15.38
CA LEU A 397 -20.02 -7.40 15.62
C LEU A 397 -21.35 -7.88 15.04
N ARG A 398 -22.36 -7.00 14.97
CA ARG A 398 -23.67 -7.26 14.41
C ARG A 398 -23.79 -6.94 12.93
N THR A 399 -22.68 -6.60 12.27
CA THR A 399 -22.70 -6.24 10.86
C THR A 399 -23.28 -7.38 10.00
N THR A 400 -24.33 -7.05 9.26
CA THR A 400 -24.97 -7.95 8.30
C THR A 400 -25.02 -7.28 6.92
N ASN A 401 -24.79 -8.04 5.87
CA ASN A 401 -25.00 -7.56 4.52
C ASN A 401 -26.40 -8.01 4.07
N LEU A 402 -27.18 -7.08 3.58
CA LEU A 402 -28.46 -7.40 2.96
C LEU A 402 -28.27 -8.44 1.84
N PRO A 403 -29.25 -9.33 1.64
CA PRO A 403 -29.17 -10.43 0.68
C PRO A 403 -29.00 -9.97 -0.77
#